data_18496a0d844e02b0a8e995294f7e9bec
#
_entry.id   18496a0d844e02b0a8e995294f7e9bec
#
_cell.length_a   1.000
_cell.length_b   1.000
_cell.length_c   1.000
_cell.angle_alpha   90.00
_cell.angle_beta   90.00
_cell.angle_gamma   90.00
#
_symmetry.space_group_name_H-M   'P 1'
#
loop_
_entity.id
_entity.type
_entity.pdbx_description
1 polymer ?
#
loop_
_entity_poly.entity_id
_entity_poly.type
_entity_poly.pdbx_seq_one_letter_code
_entity_poly.pdbx_strand_id
1 'polypeptide(L)'
;MQVVYRRCGGLDVHKDTITATVLVFGEEGQRDVRKKEFGTHWKELQRLGQWLRSSKVERVAMESTGVYWKPVWNVLERTLPMILANPYQVKNIPSQKTDRRDSEWIADLLAHDLIRPSFVPPPEIRRMRELTRYRVQLTGERNRVHNRIHKVLEDANLKLDTVLSDLLGVSGRAMLYAIVKGQCDPGWLADYARGSLRAKREQLELVLRGDIQDHHRYLLGELLADLEFVESKILRLDQELLRRMEPYQDSVERLCTIPGVDVLTAWTLIAELGADVSAFPDAAHAASWAGLCPSNCESAGKRLSCRTKKGNRWLRRALCQSAWAVTHKKDCYLTALFYRRAAQHGTKKAIIATAHQLLIIAYHLLRDRTVYRELGGNFYDQLHPQRTQNRLIRRLERLGLQITIRPQLAHAEPPLTKRPRGRPCKCSERGIACKHRRL
;
A
#
# COMPACT_ATOMS: atom_id res chain seq x y z
N MET A 1 12.32 -3.49 39.12
CA MET A 1 11.54 -2.61 38.21
C MET A 1 10.25 -2.22 38.90
N GLN A 2 9.71 -1.04 38.65
CA GLN A 2 8.44 -0.60 39.24
C GLN A 2 7.28 -1.31 38.50
N VAL A 3 6.33 -1.84 39.29
CA VAL A 3 5.09 -2.43 38.75
C VAL A 3 4.12 -1.30 38.41
N VAL A 4 3.74 -1.21 37.13
CA VAL A 4 2.79 -0.20 36.59
C VAL A 4 1.35 -0.72 36.68
N TYR A 5 1.14 -1.96 36.25
CA TYR A 5 -0.17 -2.62 36.31
C TYR A 5 -0.15 -3.72 37.37
N ARG A 6 -0.91 -3.53 38.46
CA ARG A 6 -0.94 -4.50 39.57
C ARG A 6 -1.70 -5.79 39.24
N ARG A 7 -2.63 -5.74 38.27
CA ARG A 7 -3.42 -6.90 37.81
C ARG A 7 -3.41 -6.96 36.29
N CYS A 8 -2.66 -7.88 35.73
CA CYS A 8 -2.52 -7.97 34.30
C CYS A 8 -2.64 -9.40 33.78
N GLY A 9 -3.07 -9.53 32.53
CA GLY A 9 -3.21 -10.82 31.85
C GLY A 9 -2.23 -10.94 30.69
N GLY A 10 -1.59 -12.09 30.54
CA GLY A 10 -0.81 -12.48 29.38
C GLY A 10 -1.42 -13.68 28.70
N LEU A 11 -1.56 -13.63 27.37
CA LEU A 11 -2.13 -14.70 26.56
C LEU A 11 -1.08 -15.19 25.56
N ASP A 12 -0.82 -16.49 25.61
CA ASP A 12 -0.13 -17.21 24.55
C ASP A 12 -1.15 -17.96 23.72
N VAL A 13 -1.25 -17.58 22.43
CA VAL A 13 -2.34 -17.99 21.54
C VAL A 13 -1.79 -18.94 20.46
N HIS A 14 -2.26 -20.17 20.48
CA HIS A 14 -2.04 -21.19 19.46
C HIS A 14 -3.30 -21.42 18.61
N LYS A 15 -3.22 -22.37 17.69
CA LYS A 15 -4.34 -22.72 16.80
C LYS A 15 -5.53 -23.25 17.58
N ASP A 16 -5.30 -24.18 18.51
CA ASP A 16 -6.34 -24.96 19.19
C ASP A 16 -6.47 -24.61 20.68
N THR A 17 -5.44 -23.99 21.27
CA THR A 17 -5.36 -23.69 22.70
C THR A 17 -4.89 -22.26 22.96
N ILE A 18 -5.29 -21.72 24.10
CA ILE A 18 -4.85 -20.44 24.63
C ILE A 18 -4.41 -20.65 26.06
N THR A 19 -3.14 -20.44 26.33
CA THR A 19 -2.65 -20.38 27.70
C THR A 19 -2.77 -18.96 28.22
N ALA A 20 -3.56 -18.78 29.28
CA ALA A 20 -3.78 -17.48 29.91
C ALA A 20 -3.15 -17.46 31.29
N THR A 21 -2.39 -16.42 31.57
CA THR A 21 -1.80 -16.15 32.89
C THR A 21 -2.31 -14.81 33.40
N VAL A 22 -2.78 -14.76 34.64
CA VAL A 22 -3.09 -13.54 35.38
C VAL A 22 -2.07 -13.35 36.47
N LEU A 23 -1.42 -12.20 36.48
CA LEU A 23 -0.50 -11.77 37.56
C LEU A 23 -1.22 -10.76 38.45
N VAL A 24 -1.12 -10.98 39.75
CA VAL A 24 -1.62 -10.05 40.77
C VAL A 24 -0.49 -9.71 41.73
N PHE A 25 -0.19 -8.42 41.85
CA PHE A 25 0.82 -7.90 42.76
C PHE A 25 0.14 -7.30 44.00
N GLY A 26 0.50 -7.83 45.18
CA GLY A 26 0.07 -7.29 46.47
C GLY A 26 0.79 -6.00 46.86
N GLU A 27 0.38 -5.36 47.97
CA GLU A 27 0.99 -4.12 48.45
C GLU A 27 2.42 -4.29 48.91
N GLU A 28 2.77 -5.47 49.44
CA GLU A 28 4.12 -5.81 49.94
C GLU A 28 4.99 -6.46 48.85
N GLY A 29 4.59 -6.39 47.57
CA GLY A 29 5.35 -6.99 46.46
C GLY A 29 5.14 -8.48 46.26
N GLN A 30 4.20 -9.10 47.00
CA GLN A 30 3.80 -10.49 46.80
C GLN A 30 3.23 -10.67 45.42
N ARG A 31 3.65 -11.75 44.71
CA ARG A 31 3.22 -12.08 43.37
C ARG A 31 2.32 -13.34 43.41
N ASP A 32 1.05 -13.21 43.05
CA ASP A 32 0.13 -14.32 42.83
C ASP A 32 0.02 -14.59 41.31
N VAL A 33 0.25 -15.84 40.93
CA VAL A 33 0.24 -16.29 39.52
C VAL A 33 -0.89 -17.29 39.33
N ARG A 34 -1.90 -16.89 38.55
CA ARG A 34 -3.03 -17.76 38.19
C ARG A 34 -2.93 -18.11 36.73
N LYS A 35 -2.86 -19.43 36.45
CA LYS A 35 -2.73 -19.94 35.09
C LYS A 35 -3.89 -20.86 34.74
N LYS A 36 -4.43 -20.68 33.51
CA LYS A 36 -5.52 -21.51 33.00
C LYS A 36 -5.39 -21.68 31.51
N GLU A 37 -5.78 -22.86 31.01
CA GLU A 37 -5.85 -23.15 29.58
C GLU A 37 -7.31 -23.11 29.10
N PHE A 38 -7.51 -22.59 27.89
CA PHE A 38 -8.78 -22.47 27.21
C PHE A 38 -8.67 -22.95 25.77
N GLY A 39 -9.77 -23.45 25.22
CA GLY A 39 -9.88 -23.69 23.79
C GLY A 39 -10.11 -22.40 23.00
N THR A 40 -10.00 -22.49 21.66
CA THR A 40 -10.17 -21.34 20.74
C THR A 40 -11.60 -21.20 20.22
N HIS A 41 -12.53 -22.09 20.61
CA HIS A 41 -13.92 -22.00 20.21
C HIS A 41 -14.66 -20.86 20.93
N TRP A 42 -15.72 -20.35 20.31
CA TRP A 42 -16.46 -19.18 20.77
C TRP A 42 -16.84 -19.22 22.27
N LYS A 43 -17.39 -20.36 22.76
CA LYS A 43 -17.77 -20.52 24.18
C LYS A 43 -16.55 -20.41 25.10
N GLU A 44 -15.40 -20.98 24.70
CA GLU A 44 -14.17 -20.93 25.49
C GLU A 44 -13.57 -19.52 25.50
N LEU A 45 -13.64 -18.77 24.38
CA LEU A 45 -13.26 -17.35 24.35
C LEU A 45 -14.13 -16.50 25.28
N GLN A 46 -15.42 -16.79 25.34
CA GLN A 46 -16.31 -16.12 26.30
C GLN A 46 -15.94 -16.46 27.76
N ARG A 47 -15.65 -17.75 28.06
CA ARG A 47 -15.14 -18.19 29.36
C ARG A 47 -13.84 -17.52 29.75
N LEU A 48 -12.89 -17.43 28.80
CA LEU A 48 -11.65 -16.69 28.98
C LEU A 48 -11.94 -15.23 29.36
N GLY A 49 -12.80 -14.55 28.61
CA GLY A 49 -13.20 -13.18 28.91
C GLY A 49 -13.85 -13.02 30.29
N GLN A 50 -14.72 -13.96 30.72
CA GLN A 50 -15.32 -13.97 32.06
C GLN A 50 -14.26 -14.18 33.13
N TRP A 51 -13.34 -15.13 32.96
CA TRP A 51 -12.27 -15.42 33.91
C TRP A 51 -11.31 -14.22 34.09
N LEU A 52 -10.94 -13.55 33.01
CA LEU A 52 -10.10 -12.35 33.05
C LEU A 52 -10.81 -11.20 33.81
N ARG A 53 -12.11 -10.97 33.54
CA ARG A 53 -12.89 -9.95 34.22
C ARG A 53 -13.10 -10.27 35.72
N SER A 54 -13.41 -11.52 36.08
CA SER A 54 -13.53 -11.93 37.47
C SER A 54 -12.23 -11.79 38.25
N SER A 55 -11.09 -11.90 37.55
CA SER A 55 -9.77 -11.64 38.11
C SER A 55 -9.43 -10.13 38.22
N LYS A 56 -10.32 -9.24 37.76
CA LYS A 56 -10.21 -7.78 37.78
C LYS A 56 -8.90 -7.30 37.12
N VAL A 57 -8.56 -7.89 35.95
CA VAL A 57 -7.35 -7.48 35.22
C VAL A 57 -7.52 -6.07 34.65
N GLU A 58 -6.50 -5.23 34.79
CA GLU A 58 -6.45 -3.86 34.28
C GLU A 58 -6.18 -3.83 32.78
N ARG A 59 -5.30 -4.73 32.31
CA ARG A 59 -4.92 -4.87 30.89
C ARG A 59 -4.57 -6.31 30.56
N VAL A 60 -4.74 -6.67 29.29
CA VAL A 60 -4.37 -7.97 28.75
C VAL A 60 -3.47 -7.81 27.55
N ALA A 61 -2.35 -8.52 27.54
CA ALA A 61 -1.43 -8.55 26.39
C ALA A 61 -1.45 -9.93 25.70
N MET A 62 -1.29 -9.94 24.38
CA MET A 62 -1.08 -11.14 23.59
C MET A 62 -0.08 -10.88 22.48
N GLU A 63 0.62 -11.93 22.01
CA GLU A 63 1.52 -11.85 20.89
C GLU A 63 0.79 -11.93 19.54
N SER A 64 1.22 -11.16 18.53
CA SER A 64 0.63 -11.16 17.18
C SER A 64 1.16 -12.31 16.30
N THR A 65 1.10 -13.55 16.80
CA THR A 65 1.58 -14.74 16.08
C THR A 65 0.55 -15.20 15.04
N GLY A 66 0.93 -15.19 13.76
CA GLY A 66 0.09 -15.66 12.65
C GLY A 66 -1.23 -14.90 12.53
N VAL A 67 -2.34 -15.67 12.44
CA VAL A 67 -3.72 -15.15 12.35
C VAL A 67 -4.55 -15.48 13.59
N TYR A 68 -4.03 -16.32 14.48
CA TYR A 68 -4.79 -16.93 15.59
C TYR A 68 -5.18 -15.91 16.67
N TRP A 69 -4.45 -14.82 16.82
CA TRP A 69 -4.77 -13.74 17.74
C TRP A 69 -6.07 -12.99 17.40
N LYS A 70 -6.46 -12.96 16.10
CA LYS A 70 -7.60 -12.16 15.64
C LYS A 70 -8.95 -12.55 16.28
N PRO A 71 -9.37 -13.84 16.31
CA PRO A 71 -10.61 -14.23 16.98
C PRO A 71 -10.61 -13.87 18.46
N VAL A 72 -9.49 -14.09 19.15
CA VAL A 72 -9.33 -13.77 20.57
C VAL A 72 -9.48 -12.28 20.81
N TRP A 73 -8.77 -11.46 20.00
CA TRP A 73 -8.88 -10.01 20.04
C TRP A 73 -10.32 -9.52 19.83
N ASN A 74 -10.98 -10.00 18.78
CA ASN A 74 -12.35 -9.57 18.41
C ASN A 74 -13.39 -9.85 19.52
N VAL A 75 -13.18 -10.88 20.33
CA VAL A 75 -14.06 -11.22 21.46
C VAL A 75 -13.72 -10.36 22.68
N LEU A 76 -12.43 -10.23 23.02
CA LEU A 76 -12.01 -9.63 24.27
C LEU A 76 -11.98 -8.10 24.22
N GLU A 77 -11.67 -7.48 23.07
CA GLU A 77 -11.55 -6.01 22.94
C GLU A 77 -12.82 -5.24 23.34
N ARG A 78 -13.97 -5.91 23.30
CA ARG A 78 -15.26 -5.31 23.66
C ARG A 78 -15.40 -5.03 25.16
N THR A 79 -14.64 -5.74 25.97
CA THR A 79 -14.84 -5.76 27.43
C THR A 79 -13.55 -5.61 28.24
N LEU A 80 -12.41 -5.68 27.60
CA LEU A 80 -11.09 -5.61 28.24
C LEU A 80 -10.14 -4.71 27.46
N PRO A 81 -9.32 -3.89 28.12
CA PRO A 81 -8.24 -3.16 27.49
C PRO A 81 -7.16 -4.12 27.00
N MET A 82 -7.02 -4.24 25.67
CA MET A 82 -6.12 -5.20 25.03
C MET A 82 -4.85 -4.53 24.49
N ILE A 83 -3.72 -5.22 24.61
CA ILE A 83 -2.46 -4.84 23.96
C ILE A 83 -1.99 -5.99 23.08
N LEU A 84 -1.72 -5.68 21.82
CA LEU A 84 -1.10 -6.62 20.88
C LEU A 84 0.40 -6.39 20.85
N ALA A 85 1.18 -7.36 21.33
CA ALA A 85 2.64 -7.30 21.35
C ALA A 85 3.24 -7.72 20.01
N ASN A 86 4.33 -7.05 19.60
CA ASN A 86 5.08 -7.48 18.44
C ASN A 86 6.04 -8.62 18.84
N PRO A 87 5.99 -9.79 18.15
CA PRO A 87 6.86 -10.94 18.44
C PRO A 87 8.34 -10.60 18.46
N TYR A 88 8.78 -9.73 17.56
CA TYR A 88 10.18 -9.32 17.49
C TYR A 88 10.64 -8.56 18.74
N GLN A 89 9.76 -7.76 19.34
CA GLN A 89 10.09 -7.01 20.57
C GLN A 89 10.13 -7.94 21.77
N VAL A 90 9.15 -8.82 21.90
CA VAL A 90 9.09 -9.81 23.00
C VAL A 90 10.31 -10.75 22.98
N LYS A 91 10.73 -11.18 21.79
CA LYS A 91 11.89 -12.10 21.61
C LYS A 91 13.25 -11.47 21.89
N ASN A 92 13.38 -10.16 21.75
CA ASN A 92 14.65 -9.47 21.95
C ASN A 92 14.93 -9.10 23.43
N ILE A 93 13.97 -9.29 24.32
CA ILE A 93 14.18 -9.12 25.75
C ILE A 93 14.75 -10.44 26.28
N PRO A 94 15.95 -10.43 26.92
CA PRO A 94 16.58 -11.65 27.41
C PRO A 94 15.67 -12.40 28.41
N SER A 95 15.34 -13.64 28.11
CA SER A 95 14.55 -14.50 28.99
C SER A 95 14.98 -15.96 28.87
N GLN A 96 14.75 -16.73 29.92
CA GLN A 96 14.84 -18.20 29.87
C GLN A 96 13.55 -18.73 29.23
N LYS A 97 13.63 -19.11 27.96
CA LYS A 97 12.51 -19.66 27.19
C LYS A 97 12.14 -21.07 27.63
N THR A 98 10.88 -21.25 28.03
CA THR A 98 10.19 -22.54 27.99
C THR A 98 8.75 -22.28 27.57
N ASP A 99 8.16 -23.10 26.69
CA ASP A 99 6.80 -22.92 26.12
C ASP A 99 5.70 -22.75 27.20
N ARG A 100 5.94 -23.26 28.40
CA ARG A 100 5.01 -23.09 29.56
C ARG A 100 5.09 -21.71 30.22
N ARG A 101 6.09 -20.87 29.88
CA ARG A 101 6.30 -19.55 30.50
C ARG A 101 5.94 -18.37 29.59
N ASP A 102 5.57 -18.61 28.33
CA ASP A 102 5.37 -17.52 27.37
C ASP A 102 4.21 -16.61 27.77
N SER A 103 3.07 -17.14 28.22
CA SER A 103 1.95 -16.31 28.70
C SER A 103 2.28 -15.54 30.00
N GLU A 104 3.03 -16.18 30.91
CA GLU A 104 3.50 -15.54 32.16
C GLU A 104 4.51 -14.44 31.87
N TRP A 105 5.42 -14.69 30.93
CA TRP A 105 6.38 -13.69 30.47
C TRP A 105 5.72 -12.47 29.82
N ILE A 106 4.71 -12.70 28.97
CA ILE A 106 3.94 -11.62 28.38
C ILE A 106 3.24 -10.80 29.48
N ALA A 107 2.67 -11.47 30.50
CA ALA A 107 2.03 -10.78 31.61
C ALA A 107 3.03 -9.99 32.45
N ASP A 108 4.23 -10.52 32.70
CA ASP A 108 5.28 -9.86 33.43
C ASP A 108 5.81 -8.62 32.72
N LEU A 109 6.08 -8.74 31.42
CA LEU A 109 6.45 -7.59 30.59
C LEU A 109 5.36 -6.51 30.58
N LEU A 110 4.09 -6.90 30.57
CA LEU A 110 2.96 -5.98 30.65
C LEU A 110 2.91 -5.29 31.99
N ALA A 111 3.09 -6.02 33.10
CA ALA A 111 3.08 -5.46 34.45
C ALA A 111 4.07 -4.32 34.63
N HIS A 112 5.21 -4.38 33.92
CA HIS A 112 6.29 -3.39 33.98
C HIS A 112 6.25 -2.38 32.81
N ASP A 113 5.19 -2.35 32.01
CA ASP A 113 4.98 -1.47 30.82
C ASP A 113 6.12 -1.58 29.77
N LEU A 114 6.71 -2.78 29.65
CA LEU A 114 7.79 -3.05 28.69
C LEU A 114 7.30 -3.43 27.30
N ILE A 115 5.99 -3.62 27.12
CA ILE A 115 5.38 -3.98 25.83
C ILE A 115 4.97 -2.70 25.10
N ARG A 116 5.61 -2.45 23.95
CA ARG A 116 5.14 -1.42 23.02
C ARG A 116 3.94 -1.96 22.23
N PRO A 117 2.75 -1.33 22.33
CA PRO A 117 1.57 -1.79 21.65
C PRO A 117 1.72 -1.72 20.14
N SER A 118 1.32 -2.80 19.44
CA SER A 118 1.16 -2.79 17.99
C SER A 118 -0.16 -2.11 17.63
N PHE A 119 -0.15 -1.35 16.53
CA PHE A 119 -1.37 -0.69 16.05
C PHE A 119 -2.40 -1.71 15.55
N VAL A 120 -3.54 -1.76 16.21
CA VAL A 120 -4.74 -2.49 15.80
C VAL A 120 -5.85 -1.47 15.54
N PRO A 121 -6.28 -1.28 14.29
CA PRO A 121 -7.32 -0.30 13.99
C PRO A 121 -8.70 -0.73 14.51
N PRO A 122 -9.65 0.21 14.59
CA PRO A 122 -11.05 -0.08 14.93
C PRO A 122 -11.65 -1.17 14.04
N PRO A 123 -12.70 -1.90 14.50
CA PRO A 123 -13.28 -3.02 13.77
C PRO A 123 -13.68 -2.70 12.34
N GLU A 124 -14.28 -1.53 12.09
CA GLU A 124 -14.68 -1.09 10.73
C GLU A 124 -13.49 -0.96 9.80
N ILE A 125 -12.41 -0.35 10.26
CA ILE A 125 -11.17 -0.21 9.49
C ILE A 125 -10.52 -1.58 9.26
N ARG A 126 -10.57 -2.51 10.23
CA ARG A 126 -10.06 -3.89 10.04
C ARG A 126 -10.82 -4.62 8.93
N ARG A 127 -12.15 -4.48 8.86
CA ARG A 127 -12.99 -5.07 7.81
C ARG A 127 -12.60 -4.50 6.43
N MET A 128 -12.45 -3.20 6.31
CA MET A 128 -11.99 -2.56 5.06
C MET A 128 -10.58 -3.01 4.69
N ARG A 129 -9.68 -3.15 5.67
CA ARG A 129 -8.31 -3.65 5.47
C ARG A 129 -8.30 -5.06 4.86
N GLU A 130 -9.18 -5.93 5.28
CA GLU A 130 -9.30 -7.28 4.71
C GLU A 130 -9.76 -7.23 3.25
N LEU A 131 -10.76 -6.40 2.93
CA LEU A 131 -11.27 -6.24 1.58
C LEU A 131 -10.23 -5.60 0.64
N THR A 132 -9.55 -4.53 1.05
CA THR A 132 -8.51 -3.90 0.22
C THR A 132 -7.34 -4.83 -0.04
N ARG A 133 -6.93 -5.62 0.96
CA ARG A 133 -5.88 -6.64 0.80
C ARG A 133 -6.31 -7.77 -0.12
N TYR A 134 -7.55 -8.23 -0.02
CA TYR A 134 -8.11 -9.24 -0.93
C TYR A 134 -8.15 -8.72 -2.36
N ARG A 135 -8.53 -7.46 -2.57
CA ARG A 135 -8.46 -6.81 -3.88
C ARG A 135 -7.06 -6.85 -4.49
N VAL A 136 -6.03 -6.56 -3.69
CA VAL A 136 -4.62 -6.63 -4.14
C VAL A 136 -4.23 -8.07 -4.52
N GLN A 137 -4.74 -9.08 -3.78
CA GLN A 137 -4.52 -10.49 -4.12
C GLN A 137 -5.18 -10.85 -5.45
N LEU A 138 -6.44 -10.47 -5.67
CA LEU A 138 -7.15 -10.68 -6.94
C LEU A 138 -6.45 -9.99 -8.12
N THR A 139 -5.94 -8.76 -7.93
CA THR A 139 -5.11 -8.09 -8.94
C THR A 139 -3.85 -8.90 -9.27
N GLY A 140 -3.23 -9.51 -8.26
CA GLY A 140 -2.10 -10.43 -8.45
C GLY A 140 -2.50 -11.70 -9.21
N GLU A 141 -3.70 -12.24 -8.98
CA GLU A 141 -4.25 -13.38 -9.72
C GLU A 141 -4.49 -13.03 -11.19
N ARG A 142 -5.15 -11.90 -11.44
CA ARG A 142 -5.33 -11.38 -12.79
C ARG A 142 -4.00 -11.29 -13.55
N ASN A 143 -2.97 -10.73 -12.92
CA ASN A 143 -1.65 -10.63 -13.56
C ASN A 143 -1.00 -12.00 -13.80
N ARG A 144 -1.23 -13.00 -12.93
CA ARG A 144 -0.75 -14.37 -13.17
C ARG A 144 -1.44 -15.02 -14.36
N VAL A 145 -2.76 -14.84 -14.51
CA VAL A 145 -3.51 -15.32 -15.68
C VAL A 145 -3.00 -14.62 -16.94
N HIS A 146 -2.84 -13.30 -16.93
CA HIS A 146 -2.25 -12.54 -18.04
C HIS A 146 -0.89 -13.13 -18.48
N ASN A 147 0.00 -13.37 -17.53
CA ASN A 147 1.31 -13.96 -17.84
C ASN A 147 1.23 -15.38 -18.39
N ARG A 148 0.21 -16.16 -18.02
CA ARG A 148 -0.03 -17.48 -18.61
C ARG A 148 -0.54 -17.37 -20.05
N ILE A 149 -1.47 -16.45 -20.33
CA ILE A 149 -1.93 -16.15 -21.68
C ILE A 149 -0.74 -15.78 -22.57
N HIS A 150 0.11 -14.88 -22.08
CA HIS A 150 1.32 -14.48 -22.80
C HIS A 150 2.23 -15.69 -23.13
N LYS A 151 2.43 -16.62 -22.17
CA LYS A 151 3.24 -17.83 -22.40
C LYS A 151 2.65 -18.75 -23.47
N VAL A 152 1.32 -18.92 -23.51
CA VAL A 152 0.65 -19.73 -24.54
C VAL A 152 0.81 -19.09 -25.92
N LEU A 153 0.73 -17.75 -26.00
CA LEU A 153 0.96 -17.03 -27.27
C LEU A 153 2.41 -17.13 -27.72
N GLU A 154 3.37 -17.04 -26.79
CA GLU A 154 4.78 -17.22 -27.07
C GLU A 154 5.10 -18.63 -27.61
N ASP A 155 4.47 -19.67 -27.03
CA ASP A 155 4.61 -21.06 -27.47
C ASP A 155 4.04 -21.27 -28.87
N ALA A 156 2.91 -20.63 -29.20
CA ALA A 156 2.32 -20.60 -30.55
C ALA A 156 3.05 -19.65 -31.54
N ASN A 157 4.17 -19.01 -31.12
CA ASN A 157 4.89 -18.01 -31.89
C ASN A 157 4.06 -16.79 -32.30
N LEU A 158 3.08 -16.39 -31.49
CA LEU A 158 2.29 -15.16 -31.68
C LEU A 158 2.86 -14.01 -30.86
N LYS A 159 3.55 -13.08 -31.51
CA LYS A 159 4.28 -11.97 -30.85
C LYS A 159 3.43 -10.70 -30.72
N LEU A 160 2.17 -10.84 -30.29
CA LEU A 160 1.20 -9.75 -30.20
C LEU A 160 1.65 -8.59 -29.29
N ASP A 161 2.40 -8.87 -28.23
CA ASP A 161 2.91 -7.87 -27.26
C ASP A 161 3.95 -6.92 -27.86
N THR A 162 4.58 -7.28 -28.99
CA THR A 162 5.52 -6.39 -29.69
C THR A 162 4.84 -5.22 -30.40
N VAL A 163 3.53 -5.40 -30.72
CA VAL A 163 2.72 -4.40 -31.44
C VAL A 163 1.64 -3.80 -30.54
N LEU A 164 1.03 -4.62 -29.69
CA LEU A 164 0.00 -4.22 -28.73
C LEU A 164 0.65 -3.69 -27.45
N SER A 165 0.32 -2.48 -27.06
CA SER A 165 0.69 -1.95 -25.74
C SER A 165 -0.05 -2.60 -24.58
N ASP A 166 -1.26 -3.14 -24.85
CA ASP A 166 -2.09 -3.88 -23.89
C ASP A 166 -2.73 -5.08 -24.60
N LEU A 167 -2.21 -6.26 -24.33
CA LEU A 167 -2.69 -7.53 -24.88
C LEU A 167 -4.15 -7.83 -24.47
N LEU A 168 -4.56 -7.40 -23.28
CA LEU A 168 -5.91 -7.59 -22.75
C LEU A 168 -6.83 -6.39 -22.98
N GLY A 169 -6.40 -5.42 -23.77
CA GLY A 169 -7.23 -4.32 -24.25
C GLY A 169 -8.29 -4.78 -25.24
N VAL A 170 -9.14 -3.85 -25.68
CA VAL A 170 -10.30 -4.15 -26.55
C VAL A 170 -9.92 -4.93 -27.82
N SER A 171 -8.88 -4.50 -28.53
CA SER A 171 -8.43 -5.17 -29.77
C SER A 171 -7.80 -6.52 -29.47
N GLY A 172 -6.91 -6.60 -28.49
CA GLY A 172 -6.24 -7.85 -28.14
C GLY A 172 -7.21 -8.93 -27.67
N ARG A 173 -8.18 -8.61 -26.82
CA ARG A 173 -9.23 -9.55 -26.41
C ARG A 173 -10.05 -10.04 -27.60
N ALA A 174 -10.47 -9.14 -28.51
CA ALA A 174 -11.24 -9.51 -29.69
C ALA A 174 -10.45 -10.51 -30.56
N MET A 175 -9.17 -10.29 -30.77
CA MET A 175 -8.28 -11.21 -31.47
C MET A 175 -8.17 -12.57 -30.75
N LEU A 176 -7.92 -12.55 -29.41
CA LEU A 176 -7.82 -13.79 -28.63
C LEU A 176 -9.10 -14.63 -28.66
N TYR A 177 -10.27 -14.01 -28.53
CA TYR A 177 -11.54 -14.72 -28.66
C TYR A 177 -11.78 -15.27 -30.05
N ALA A 178 -11.36 -14.55 -31.09
CA ALA A 178 -11.45 -15.06 -32.46
C ALA A 178 -10.56 -16.29 -32.69
N ILE A 179 -9.33 -16.26 -32.13
CA ILE A 179 -8.40 -17.40 -32.15
C ILE A 179 -8.98 -18.62 -31.42
N VAL A 180 -9.59 -18.45 -30.28
CA VAL A 180 -10.26 -19.53 -29.52
C VAL A 180 -11.40 -20.12 -30.33
N LYS A 181 -12.12 -19.30 -31.11
CA LYS A 181 -13.20 -19.74 -32.01
C LYS A 181 -12.71 -20.42 -33.30
N GLY A 182 -11.43 -20.63 -33.48
CA GLY A 182 -10.83 -21.32 -34.61
C GLY A 182 -10.38 -20.40 -35.75
N GLN A 183 -10.47 -19.06 -35.60
CA GLN A 183 -9.97 -18.16 -36.65
C GLN A 183 -8.45 -18.12 -36.61
N CYS A 184 -7.84 -18.40 -37.80
CA CYS A 184 -6.39 -18.47 -37.97
C CYS A 184 -5.85 -17.50 -39.04
N ASP A 185 -6.72 -16.86 -39.83
CA ASP A 185 -6.27 -15.92 -40.86
C ASP A 185 -5.73 -14.64 -40.24
N PRO A 186 -4.42 -14.33 -40.45
CA PRO A 186 -3.81 -13.16 -39.79
C PRO A 186 -4.39 -11.83 -40.29
N GLY A 187 -4.81 -11.73 -41.53
CA GLY A 187 -5.43 -10.53 -42.10
C GLY A 187 -6.77 -10.24 -41.42
N TRP A 188 -7.63 -11.29 -41.32
CA TRP A 188 -8.91 -11.20 -40.66
C TRP A 188 -8.77 -10.88 -39.14
N LEU A 189 -7.80 -11.47 -38.47
CA LEU A 189 -7.50 -11.17 -37.07
C LEU A 189 -7.02 -9.72 -36.90
N ALA A 190 -6.19 -9.19 -37.81
CA ALA A 190 -5.73 -7.83 -37.79
C ALA A 190 -6.85 -6.79 -37.94
N ASP A 191 -7.99 -7.15 -38.56
CA ASP A 191 -9.15 -6.28 -38.74
C ASP A 191 -9.88 -5.97 -37.40
N TYR A 192 -9.60 -6.70 -36.32
CA TYR A 192 -10.06 -6.36 -34.99
C TYR A 192 -9.32 -5.14 -34.39
N ALA A 193 -8.28 -4.61 -35.06
CA ALA A 193 -7.55 -3.43 -34.63
C ALA A 193 -8.47 -2.20 -34.54
N ARG A 194 -8.43 -1.51 -33.41
CA ARG A 194 -9.21 -0.28 -33.16
C ARG A 194 -8.30 0.91 -32.84
N GLY A 195 -8.81 2.12 -33.13
CA GLY A 195 -8.11 3.37 -32.82
C GLY A 195 -6.77 3.48 -33.55
N SER A 196 -5.72 3.89 -32.88
CA SER A 196 -4.37 4.05 -33.42
C SER A 196 -3.72 2.74 -33.88
N LEU A 197 -4.23 1.60 -33.42
CA LEU A 197 -3.72 0.30 -33.78
C LEU A 197 -4.02 -0.05 -35.28
N ARG A 198 -5.06 0.55 -35.86
CA ARG A 198 -5.39 0.38 -37.30
C ARG A 198 -4.22 0.77 -38.22
N ALA A 199 -3.45 1.77 -37.84
CA ALA A 199 -2.26 2.18 -38.60
C ALA A 199 -1.13 1.14 -38.57
N LYS A 200 -1.21 0.15 -37.68
CA LYS A 200 -0.23 -0.94 -37.53
C LYS A 200 -0.75 -2.28 -38.08
N ARG A 201 -1.76 -2.26 -38.95
CA ARG A 201 -2.42 -3.46 -39.48
C ARG A 201 -1.43 -4.46 -40.08
N GLU A 202 -0.51 -4.00 -40.92
CA GLU A 202 0.51 -4.84 -41.55
C GLU A 202 1.44 -5.50 -40.53
N GLN A 203 1.85 -4.74 -39.49
CA GLN A 203 2.66 -5.27 -38.40
C GLN A 203 1.89 -6.31 -37.57
N LEU A 204 0.59 -6.08 -37.34
CA LEU A 204 -0.28 -7.06 -36.68
C LEU A 204 -0.42 -8.34 -37.47
N GLU A 205 -0.64 -8.24 -38.78
CA GLU A 205 -0.73 -9.39 -39.68
C GLU A 205 0.56 -10.22 -39.65
N LEU A 206 1.73 -9.58 -39.60
CA LEU A 206 3.01 -10.26 -39.48
C LEU A 206 3.14 -11.04 -38.16
N VAL A 207 2.82 -10.42 -37.01
CA VAL A 207 2.99 -11.04 -35.70
C VAL A 207 1.88 -12.03 -35.34
N LEU A 208 0.79 -12.06 -36.11
CA LEU A 208 -0.29 -13.05 -36.02
C LEU A 208 -0.02 -14.30 -36.84
N ARG A 209 1.05 -14.35 -37.62
CA ARG A 209 1.51 -15.57 -38.32
C ARG A 209 2.25 -16.46 -37.34
N GLY A 210 1.55 -17.41 -36.77
CA GLY A 210 2.07 -18.39 -35.82
C GLY A 210 1.47 -19.78 -36.05
N ASP A 211 1.93 -20.73 -35.24
CA ASP A 211 1.44 -22.12 -35.27
C ASP A 211 0.46 -22.39 -34.12
N ILE A 212 -0.80 -22.03 -34.31
CA ILE A 212 -1.84 -22.23 -33.29
C ILE A 212 -2.47 -23.60 -33.47
N GLN A 213 -2.23 -24.47 -32.49
CA GLN A 213 -2.79 -25.82 -32.42
C GLN A 213 -4.02 -25.88 -31.50
N ASP A 214 -4.73 -26.99 -31.48
CA ASP A 214 -5.96 -27.13 -30.69
C ASP A 214 -5.76 -27.02 -29.19
N HIS A 215 -4.65 -27.53 -28.68
CA HIS A 215 -4.33 -27.38 -27.26
C HIS A 215 -4.07 -25.92 -26.87
N HIS A 216 -3.48 -25.08 -27.75
CA HIS A 216 -3.31 -23.64 -27.49
C HIS A 216 -4.68 -22.95 -27.42
N ARG A 217 -5.62 -23.26 -28.32
CA ARG A 217 -7.00 -22.72 -28.32
C ARG A 217 -7.72 -23.09 -27.03
N TYR A 218 -7.62 -24.38 -26.64
CA TYR A 218 -8.23 -24.86 -25.41
C TYR A 218 -7.68 -24.11 -24.19
N LEU A 219 -6.35 -24.03 -24.04
CA LEU A 219 -5.71 -23.32 -22.93
C LEU A 219 -6.05 -21.82 -22.91
N LEU A 220 -6.07 -21.16 -24.07
CA LEU A 220 -6.48 -19.76 -24.18
C LEU A 220 -7.93 -19.57 -23.76
N GLY A 221 -8.82 -20.46 -24.14
CA GLY A 221 -10.23 -20.42 -23.75
C GLY A 221 -10.41 -20.50 -22.24
N GLU A 222 -9.76 -21.46 -21.58
CA GLU A 222 -9.78 -21.60 -20.12
C GLU A 222 -9.18 -20.38 -19.41
N LEU A 223 -8.04 -19.88 -19.87
CA LEU A 223 -7.39 -18.72 -19.28
C LEU A 223 -8.19 -17.42 -19.46
N LEU A 224 -8.89 -17.26 -20.58
CA LEU A 224 -9.78 -16.11 -20.78
C LEU A 224 -11.01 -16.18 -19.86
N ALA A 225 -11.58 -17.38 -19.67
CA ALA A 225 -12.66 -17.58 -18.71
C ALA A 225 -12.21 -17.28 -17.25
N ASP A 226 -11.02 -17.77 -16.85
CA ASP A 226 -10.40 -17.44 -15.56
C ASP A 226 -10.21 -15.92 -15.38
N LEU A 227 -9.75 -15.24 -16.44
CA LEU A 227 -9.55 -13.80 -16.44
C LEU A 227 -10.86 -13.05 -16.19
N GLU A 228 -11.92 -13.37 -16.93
CA GLU A 228 -13.25 -12.75 -16.77
C GLU A 228 -13.82 -13.00 -15.37
N PHE A 229 -13.63 -14.20 -14.85
CA PHE A 229 -14.07 -14.55 -13.51
C PHE A 229 -13.36 -13.71 -12.44
N VAL A 230 -12.04 -13.57 -12.54
CA VAL A 230 -11.26 -12.73 -11.59
C VAL A 230 -11.63 -11.25 -11.73
N GLU A 231 -11.80 -10.75 -12.95
CA GLU A 231 -12.22 -9.36 -13.19
C GLU A 231 -13.62 -9.08 -12.64
N SER A 232 -14.56 -10.01 -12.81
CA SER A 232 -15.90 -9.90 -12.22
C SER A 232 -15.87 -9.85 -10.68
N LYS A 233 -14.97 -10.62 -10.04
CA LYS A 233 -14.75 -10.56 -8.59
C LYS A 233 -14.19 -9.19 -8.16
N ILE A 234 -13.20 -8.66 -8.90
CA ILE A 234 -12.63 -7.35 -8.63
C ILE A 234 -13.72 -6.28 -8.70
N LEU A 235 -14.55 -6.30 -9.74
CA LEU A 235 -15.63 -5.34 -9.93
C LEU A 235 -16.63 -5.36 -8.76
N ARG A 236 -17.10 -6.56 -8.36
CA ARG A 236 -18.00 -6.70 -7.19
C ARG A 236 -17.36 -6.20 -5.91
N LEU A 237 -16.08 -6.48 -5.71
CA LEU A 237 -15.34 -6.04 -4.53
C LEU A 237 -15.15 -4.52 -4.52
N ASP A 238 -14.91 -3.91 -5.69
CA ASP A 238 -14.81 -2.45 -5.84
C ASP A 238 -16.12 -1.75 -5.49
N GLN A 239 -17.27 -2.33 -5.87
CA GLN A 239 -18.58 -1.83 -5.48
C GLN A 239 -18.81 -1.91 -3.96
N GLU A 240 -18.44 -3.03 -3.33
CA GLU A 240 -18.54 -3.18 -1.88
C GLU A 240 -17.59 -2.23 -1.13
N LEU A 241 -16.37 -2.05 -1.62
CA LEU A 241 -15.43 -1.08 -1.07
C LEU A 241 -15.95 0.35 -1.20
N LEU A 242 -16.51 0.73 -2.34
CA LEU A 242 -17.10 2.04 -2.57
C LEU A 242 -18.20 2.34 -1.52
N ARG A 243 -19.12 1.40 -1.31
CA ARG A 243 -20.19 1.51 -0.32
C ARG A 243 -19.64 1.68 1.11
N ARG A 244 -18.61 0.92 1.49
CA ARG A 244 -18.01 0.99 2.84
C ARG A 244 -17.14 2.21 3.04
N MET A 245 -16.59 2.79 1.97
CA MET A 245 -15.76 3.99 2.02
C MET A 245 -16.59 5.28 2.03
N GLU A 246 -17.91 5.21 1.82
CA GLU A 246 -18.81 6.38 1.82
C GLU A 246 -18.65 7.27 3.07
N PRO A 247 -18.57 6.74 4.32
CA PRO A 247 -18.36 7.57 5.51
C PRO A 247 -17.01 8.29 5.55
N TYR A 248 -16.06 7.88 4.70
CA TYR A 248 -14.69 8.41 4.63
C TYR A 248 -14.43 9.17 3.34
N GLN A 249 -15.47 9.46 2.54
CA GLN A 249 -15.34 10.06 1.20
C GLN A 249 -14.54 11.37 1.24
N ASP A 250 -14.77 12.20 2.23
CA ASP A 250 -14.06 13.45 2.49
C ASP A 250 -12.53 13.25 2.66
N SER A 251 -12.15 12.19 3.36
CA SER A 251 -10.74 11.80 3.52
C SER A 251 -10.16 11.22 2.22
N VAL A 252 -10.96 10.47 1.45
CA VAL A 252 -10.56 9.97 0.12
C VAL A 252 -10.28 11.13 -0.82
N GLU A 253 -11.18 12.10 -0.90
CA GLU A 253 -11.02 13.28 -1.76
C GLU A 253 -9.78 14.09 -1.41
N ARG A 254 -9.51 14.33 -0.10
CA ARG A 254 -8.28 15.00 0.34
C ARG A 254 -7.03 14.23 -0.08
N LEU A 255 -7.00 12.92 0.11
CA LEU A 255 -5.87 12.09 -0.28
C LEU A 255 -5.65 12.08 -1.79
N CYS A 256 -6.71 12.09 -2.59
CA CYS A 256 -6.63 12.16 -4.06
C CYS A 256 -6.09 13.49 -4.59
N THR A 257 -5.99 14.55 -3.76
CA THR A 257 -5.29 15.77 -4.14
C THR A 257 -3.78 15.60 -4.23
N ILE A 258 -3.22 14.55 -3.58
CA ILE A 258 -1.79 14.26 -3.62
C ILE A 258 -1.42 13.71 -5.01
N PRO A 259 -0.41 14.27 -5.69
CA PRO A 259 0.07 13.73 -6.95
C PRO A 259 0.44 12.24 -6.86
N GLY A 260 -0.10 11.44 -7.79
CA GLY A 260 0.15 10.00 -7.85
C GLY A 260 -0.68 9.15 -6.88
N VAL A 261 -1.59 9.75 -6.12
CA VAL A 261 -2.56 9.03 -5.29
C VAL A 261 -3.90 9.00 -6.02
N ASP A 262 -4.34 7.81 -6.39
CA ASP A 262 -5.67 7.54 -6.93
C ASP A 262 -6.63 7.06 -5.82
N VAL A 263 -7.90 6.87 -6.18
CA VAL A 263 -8.94 6.41 -5.25
C VAL A 263 -8.56 5.09 -4.57
N LEU A 264 -7.96 4.15 -5.30
CA LEU A 264 -7.58 2.84 -4.76
C LEU A 264 -6.42 2.95 -3.75
N THR A 265 -5.49 3.84 -4.02
CA THR A 265 -4.41 4.16 -3.07
C THR A 265 -4.96 4.87 -1.84
N ALA A 266 -5.89 5.82 -2.01
CA ALA A 266 -6.57 6.49 -0.90
C ALA A 266 -7.34 5.49 -0.02
N TRP A 267 -8.09 4.55 -0.61
CA TRP A 267 -8.74 3.47 0.13
C TRP A 267 -7.74 2.60 0.90
N THR A 268 -6.59 2.29 0.29
CA THR A 268 -5.54 1.53 0.96
C THR A 268 -4.95 2.31 2.13
N LEU A 269 -4.71 3.61 1.97
CA LEU A 269 -4.23 4.49 3.04
C LEU A 269 -5.20 4.50 4.22
N ILE A 270 -6.49 4.72 3.98
CA ILE A 270 -7.53 4.72 5.02
C ILE A 270 -7.66 3.34 5.67
N ALA A 271 -7.65 2.26 4.89
CA ALA A 271 -7.75 0.91 5.44
C ALA A 271 -6.54 0.50 6.29
N GLU A 272 -5.35 1.03 5.99
CA GLU A 272 -4.13 0.65 6.71
C GLU A 272 -3.76 1.61 7.85
N LEU A 273 -4.01 2.92 7.71
CA LEU A 273 -3.71 3.92 8.74
C LEU A 273 -4.91 4.25 9.63
N GLY A 274 -6.12 4.16 9.07
CA GLY A 274 -7.32 4.78 9.59
C GLY A 274 -7.57 6.15 8.94
N ALA A 275 -8.80 6.62 9.00
CA ALA A 275 -9.13 8.01 8.67
C ALA A 275 -8.71 8.95 9.82
N ASP A 276 -8.77 8.45 11.06
CA ASP A 276 -8.16 9.06 12.24
C ASP A 276 -6.77 8.45 12.46
N VAL A 277 -5.75 9.29 12.39
CA VAL A 277 -4.33 8.90 12.56
C VAL A 277 -3.80 9.16 13.96
N SER A 278 -4.65 9.50 14.93
CA SER A 278 -4.29 9.78 16.33
C SER A 278 -3.58 8.62 17.04
N ALA A 279 -3.79 7.39 16.54
CA ALA A 279 -3.06 6.20 17.02
C ALA A 279 -1.54 6.28 16.78
N PHE A 280 -1.08 7.17 15.90
CA PHE A 280 0.34 7.44 15.67
C PHE A 280 0.69 8.80 16.26
N PRO A 281 1.66 8.89 17.18
CA PRO A 281 2.06 10.16 17.81
C PRO A 281 2.47 11.22 16.79
N ASP A 282 3.11 10.81 15.70
CA ASP A 282 3.54 11.67 14.60
C ASP A 282 3.72 10.90 13.29
N ALA A 283 3.99 11.62 12.22
CA ALA A 283 4.21 11.06 10.89
C ALA A 283 5.43 10.12 10.81
N ALA A 284 6.45 10.33 11.64
CA ALA A 284 7.65 9.49 11.67
C ALA A 284 7.35 8.10 12.24
N HIS A 285 6.48 8.03 13.27
CA HIS A 285 5.99 6.75 13.81
C HIS A 285 5.17 5.99 12.76
N ALA A 286 4.27 6.66 12.03
CA ALA A 286 3.53 6.06 10.93
C ALA A 286 4.45 5.54 9.82
N ALA A 287 5.48 6.32 9.43
CA ALA A 287 6.46 5.92 8.42
C ALA A 287 7.34 4.74 8.86
N SER A 288 7.72 4.69 10.14
CA SER A 288 8.44 3.56 10.74
C SER A 288 7.57 2.30 10.75
N TRP A 289 6.30 2.41 11.14
CA TRP A 289 5.34 1.31 11.11
C TRP A 289 5.08 0.78 9.70
N ALA A 290 5.02 1.67 8.71
CA ALA A 290 4.89 1.30 7.30
C ALA A 290 6.15 0.63 6.73
N GLY A 291 7.29 0.65 7.43
CA GLY A 291 8.57 0.10 6.96
C GLY A 291 9.22 0.94 5.86
N LEU A 292 8.99 2.24 5.86
CA LEU A 292 9.59 3.18 4.91
C LEU A 292 10.83 3.91 5.46
N CYS A 293 11.13 3.73 6.76
CA CYS A 293 12.33 4.28 7.39
C CYS A 293 13.51 3.31 7.30
N PRO A 294 14.74 3.79 7.13
CA PRO A 294 15.93 2.96 7.25
C PRO A 294 16.07 2.40 8.67
N SER A 295 16.67 1.23 8.81
CA SER A 295 17.02 0.69 10.12
C SER A 295 18.25 1.39 10.66
N ASN A 296 18.25 1.67 11.97
CA ASN A 296 19.44 2.16 12.69
C ASN A 296 20.18 0.94 13.26
N CYS A 297 20.87 0.20 12.40
CA CYS A 297 21.77 -0.86 12.85
C CYS A 297 23.19 -0.30 12.85
N GLU A 298 23.63 0.15 14.01
CA GLU A 298 24.99 0.66 14.23
C GLU A 298 25.66 -0.20 15.32
N SER A 299 26.93 -0.50 15.13
CA SER A 299 27.77 -1.14 16.12
C SER A 299 29.14 -0.48 16.07
N ALA A 300 29.66 -0.08 17.23
CA ALA A 300 30.95 0.59 17.38
C ALA A 300 31.15 1.78 16.40
N GLY A 301 30.10 2.63 16.22
CA GLY A 301 30.13 3.78 15.32
C GLY A 301 30.06 3.44 13.82
N LYS A 302 29.97 2.16 13.45
CA LYS A 302 29.83 1.71 12.06
C LYS A 302 28.39 1.34 11.76
N ARG A 303 27.83 1.93 10.68
CA ARG A 303 26.48 1.62 10.18
C ARG A 303 26.49 0.29 9.44
N LEU A 304 25.90 -0.76 10.04
CA LEU A 304 25.89 -2.11 9.52
C LEU A 304 24.87 -2.32 8.39
N SER A 305 23.76 -1.62 8.40
CA SER A 305 22.71 -1.75 7.38
C SER A 305 21.94 -0.48 7.16
N CYS A 306 21.66 -0.18 5.86
CA CYS A 306 20.74 0.89 5.44
C CYS A 306 19.40 0.33 4.93
N ARG A 307 19.14 -0.98 5.12
CA ARG A 307 17.87 -1.58 4.68
C ARG A 307 16.72 -1.04 5.53
N THR A 308 15.57 -0.86 4.91
CA THR A 308 14.35 -0.53 5.65
C THR A 308 13.90 -1.70 6.51
N LYS A 309 13.34 -1.40 7.70
CA LYS A 309 12.74 -2.43 8.57
C LYS A 309 11.56 -3.12 7.87
N LYS A 310 11.25 -4.35 8.30
CA LYS A 310 9.97 -4.99 7.93
C LYS A 310 8.84 -4.17 8.53
N GLY A 311 7.82 -3.86 7.73
CA GLY A 311 6.65 -3.09 8.15
C GLY A 311 5.42 -3.52 7.36
N ASN A 312 4.42 -2.67 7.26
CA ASN A 312 3.19 -2.96 6.54
C ASN A 312 3.45 -3.05 5.03
N ARG A 313 3.50 -4.28 4.51
CA ARG A 313 3.81 -4.55 3.10
C ARG A 313 2.76 -3.99 2.13
N TRP A 314 1.50 -3.90 2.55
CA TRP A 314 0.40 -3.46 1.71
C TRP A 314 0.47 -1.95 1.48
N LEU A 315 0.62 -1.20 2.57
CA LEU A 315 0.81 0.24 2.53
C LEU A 315 2.08 0.63 1.78
N ARG A 316 3.19 -0.04 2.10
CA ARG A 316 4.47 0.18 1.41
C ARG A 316 4.36 -0.06 -0.10
N ARG A 317 3.68 -1.14 -0.54
CA ARG A 317 3.45 -1.45 -1.95
C ARG A 317 2.66 -0.32 -2.62
N ALA A 318 1.53 0.09 -2.06
CA ALA A 318 0.69 1.16 -2.62
C ALA A 318 1.46 2.47 -2.77
N LEU A 319 2.17 2.89 -1.71
CA LEU A 319 2.95 4.13 -1.74
C LEU A 319 4.15 4.07 -2.71
N CYS A 320 4.79 2.92 -2.88
CA CYS A 320 5.83 2.76 -3.89
C CYS A 320 5.26 2.85 -5.32
N GLN A 321 4.06 2.31 -5.57
CA GLN A 321 3.37 2.44 -6.85
C GLN A 321 2.99 3.91 -7.12
N SER A 322 2.46 4.62 -6.12
CA SER A 322 2.19 6.06 -6.22
C SER A 322 3.46 6.87 -6.45
N ALA A 323 4.56 6.52 -5.78
CA ALA A 323 5.85 7.16 -5.99
C ALA A 323 6.35 6.98 -7.43
N TRP A 324 6.14 5.82 -8.05
CA TRP A 324 6.43 5.61 -9.47
C TRP A 324 5.53 6.45 -10.37
N ALA A 325 4.23 6.51 -10.11
CA ALA A 325 3.29 7.34 -10.88
C ALA A 325 3.67 8.82 -10.85
N VAL A 326 4.15 9.31 -9.71
CA VAL A 326 4.61 10.69 -9.56
C VAL A 326 5.80 11.01 -10.47
N THR A 327 6.70 10.07 -10.75
CA THR A 327 7.90 10.35 -11.57
C THR A 327 7.57 10.85 -12.99
N HIS A 328 6.36 10.57 -13.47
CA HIS A 328 5.87 10.99 -14.80
C HIS A 328 5.11 12.33 -14.77
N LYS A 329 4.87 12.92 -13.58
CA LYS A 329 4.17 14.19 -13.47
C LYS A 329 5.14 15.37 -13.65
N LYS A 330 4.84 16.24 -14.61
CA LYS A 330 5.64 17.46 -14.85
C LYS A 330 5.34 18.50 -13.78
N ASP A 331 6.32 19.36 -13.52
CA ASP A 331 6.23 20.51 -12.62
C ASP A 331 5.64 20.17 -11.24
N CYS A 332 6.19 19.15 -10.59
CA CYS A 332 5.71 18.62 -9.31
C CYS A 332 6.88 18.53 -8.32
N TYR A 333 6.64 18.98 -7.09
CA TYR A 333 7.60 18.89 -5.98
C TYR A 333 8.09 17.45 -5.73
N LEU A 334 7.16 16.48 -5.72
CA LEU A 334 7.53 15.08 -5.47
C LEU A 334 8.37 14.49 -6.60
N THR A 335 8.14 14.92 -7.84
CA THR A 335 8.97 14.56 -8.98
C THR A 335 10.38 15.14 -8.86
N ALA A 336 10.49 16.41 -8.47
CA ALA A 336 11.78 17.05 -8.20
C ALA A 336 12.54 16.36 -7.06
N LEU A 337 11.84 15.99 -5.99
CA LEU A 337 12.40 15.19 -4.89
C LEU A 337 12.96 13.85 -5.38
N PHE A 338 12.18 13.13 -6.20
CA PHE A 338 12.58 11.84 -6.74
C PHE A 338 13.87 11.96 -7.54
N TYR A 339 13.93 12.84 -8.55
CA TYR A 339 15.11 12.99 -9.41
C TYR A 339 16.34 13.45 -8.64
N ARG A 340 16.17 14.36 -7.67
CA ARG A 340 17.25 14.78 -6.79
C ARG A 340 17.82 13.62 -5.97
N ARG A 341 16.96 12.76 -5.40
CA ARG A 341 17.37 11.58 -4.64
C ARG A 341 17.94 10.47 -5.55
N ALA A 342 17.36 10.29 -6.73
CA ALA A 342 17.83 9.30 -7.70
C ALA A 342 19.27 9.59 -8.19
N ALA A 343 19.59 10.85 -8.42
CA ALA A 343 20.94 11.27 -8.80
C ALA A 343 22.00 11.00 -7.71
N GLN A 344 21.60 11.00 -6.41
CA GLN A 344 22.53 10.79 -5.30
C GLN A 344 22.63 9.32 -4.88
N HIS A 345 21.52 8.59 -4.90
CA HIS A 345 21.38 7.29 -4.22
C HIS A 345 20.83 6.17 -5.11
N GLY A 346 20.51 6.49 -6.37
CA GLY A 346 19.90 5.57 -7.32
C GLY A 346 18.39 5.43 -7.16
N THR A 347 17.76 4.93 -8.23
CA THR A 347 16.28 4.88 -8.40
C THR A 347 15.56 4.16 -7.29
N LYS A 348 16.04 2.98 -6.87
CA LYS A 348 15.34 2.15 -5.84
C LYS A 348 15.25 2.87 -4.49
N LYS A 349 16.32 3.57 -4.07
CA LYS A 349 16.33 4.33 -2.82
C LYS A 349 15.48 5.60 -2.95
N ALA A 350 15.49 6.25 -4.11
CA ALA A 350 14.68 7.43 -4.39
C ALA A 350 13.18 7.14 -4.33
N ILE A 351 12.71 6.00 -4.88
CA ILE A 351 11.31 5.58 -4.78
C ILE A 351 10.89 5.39 -3.32
N ILE A 352 11.70 4.74 -2.49
CA ILE A 352 11.38 4.57 -1.06
C ILE A 352 11.33 5.94 -0.35
N ALA A 353 12.25 6.85 -0.66
CA ALA A 353 12.26 8.20 -0.07
C ALA A 353 11.03 9.02 -0.51
N THR A 354 10.59 8.90 -1.78
CA THR A 354 9.38 9.54 -2.28
C THR A 354 8.13 8.92 -1.65
N ALA A 355 8.07 7.58 -1.51
CA ALA A 355 6.99 6.88 -0.82
C ALA A 355 6.90 7.28 0.67
N HIS A 356 8.04 7.47 1.33
CA HIS A 356 8.10 8.00 2.69
C HIS A 356 7.50 9.41 2.76
N GLN A 357 7.88 10.30 1.83
CA GLN A 357 7.33 11.66 1.78
C GLN A 357 5.84 11.68 1.48
N LEU A 358 5.36 10.81 0.57
CA LEU A 358 3.92 10.63 0.31
C LEU A 358 3.17 10.25 1.59
N LEU A 359 3.71 9.34 2.40
CA LEU A 359 3.09 8.95 3.66
C LEU A 359 3.04 10.09 4.66
N ILE A 360 4.12 10.88 4.80
CA ILE A 360 4.15 12.05 5.68
C ILE A 360 3.07 13.06 5.26
N ILE A 361 2.97 13.35 3.96
CA ILE A 361 1.94 14.25 3.42
C ILE A 361 0.55 13.69 3.74
N ALA A 362 0.29 12.42 3.43
CA ALA A 362 -1.01 11.78 3.68
C ALA A 362 -1.38 11.82 5.18
N TYR A 363 -0.41 11.57 6.08
CA TYR A 363 -0.61 11.68 7.52
C TYR A 363 -1.08 13.08 7.94
N HIS A 364 -0.39 14.13 7.47
CA HIS A 364 -0.77 15.51 7.81
C HIS A 364 -2.13 15.90 7.23
N LEU A 365 -2.44 15.50 5.98
CA LEU A 365 -3.75 15.78 5.38
C LEU A 365 -4.90 15.12 6.16
N LEU A 366 -4.70 13.90 6.65
CA LEU A 366 -5.70 13.20 7.47
C LEU A 366 -5.82 13.84 8.86
N ARG A 367 -4.70 14.16 9.53
CA ARG A 367 -4.67 14.76 10.86
C ARG A 367 -5.27 16.18 10.86
N ASP A 368 -4.82 17.02 9.92
CA ASP A 368 -5.14 18.45 9.90
C ASP A 368 -6.40 18.75 9.04
N ARG A 369 -6.97 17.72 8.40
CA ARG A 369 -8.15 17.81 7.51
C ARG A 369 -8.00 18.85 6.39
N THR A 370 -6.79 18.96 5.83
CA THR A 370 -6.42 19.90 4.78
C THR A 370 -6.28 19.19 3.43
N VAL A 371 -6.10 19.95 2.36
CA VAL A 371 -5.81 19.45 1.01
C VAL A 371 -4.35 19.68 0.66
N TYR A 372 -3.82 18.89 -0.27
CA TYR A 372 -2.45 19.05 -0.74
C TYR A 372 -2.27 20.37 -1.50
N ARG A 373 -1.18 21.07 -1.17
CA ARG A 373 -0.74 22.25 -1.89
C ARG A 373 0.54 21.95 -2.63
N GLU A 374 0.51 22.06 -3.96
CA GLU A 374 1.69 21.81 -4.80
C GLU A 374 2.73 22.92 -4.60
N LEU A 375 3.96 22.52 -4.35
CA LEU A 375 5.09 23.44 -4.15
C LEU A 375 5.87 23.73 -5.44
N GLY A 376 5.56 22.99 -6.52
CA GLY A 376 6.18 23.13 -7.84
C GLY A 376 7.50 22.37 -8.01
N GLY A 377 7.84 22.10 -9.27
CA GLY A 377 9.08 21.38 -9.64
C GLY A 377 10.37 22.13 -9.33
N ASN A 378 10.29 23.45 -9.23
CA ASN A 378 11.41 24.35 -8.95
C ASN A 378 11.62 24.64 -7.45
N PHE A 379 10.85 24.02 -6.56
CA PHE A 379 10.92 24.23 -5.11
C PHE A 379 12.36 24.20 -4.56
N TYR A 380 13.14 23.19 -4.94
CA TYR A 380 14.52 23.04 -4.46
C TYR A 380 15.48 24.10 -5.04
N ASP A 381 15.17 24.62 -6.21
CA ASP A 381 15.97 25.67 -6.84
C ASP A 381 15.68 27.03 -6.19
N GLN A 382 14.43 27.26 -5.77
CA GLN A 382 14.02 28.45 -5.02
C GLN A 382 14.50 28.42 -3.57
N LEU A 383 14.67 27.24 -2.95
CA LEU A 383 15.12 27.12 -1.56
C LEU A 383 16.56 27.63 -1.39
N HIS A 384 17.43 27.46 -2.40
CA HIS A 384 18.82 27.92 -2.38
C HIS A 384 19.23 28.49 -3.76
N PRO A 385 18.68 29.64 -4.18
CA PRO A 385 18.80 30.14 -5.56
C PRO A 385 20.27 30.38 -5.96
N GLN A 386 21.07 31.01 -5.10
CA GLN A 386 22.48 31.28 -5.38
C GLN A 386 23.29 29.98 -5.59
N ARG A 387 23.06 28.97 -4.77
CA ARG A 387 23.74 27.69 -4.90
C ARG A 387 23.34 26.96 -6.19
N THR A 388 22.07 27.06 -6.58
CA THR A 388 21.57 26.50 -7.85
C THR A 388 22.17 27.23 -9.04
N GLN A 389 22.19 28.56 -9.05
CA GLN A 389 22.82 29.37 -10.08
C GLN A 389 24.28 28.97 -10.28
N ASN A 390 25.07 28.98 -9.20
CA ASN A 390 26.50 28.63 -9.27
C ASN A 390 26.72 27.20 -9.80
N ARG A 391 25.85 26.26 -9.45
CA ARG A 391 25.92 24.89 -9.97
C ARG A 391 25.63 24.81 -11.46
N LEU A 392 24.62 25.55 -11.93
CA LEU A 392 24.22 25.57 -13.33
C LEU A 392 25.31 26.26 -14.20
N ILE A 393 25.85 27.36 -13.73
CA ILE A 393 26.95 28.08 -14.40
C ILE A 393 28.14 27.15 -14.59
N ARG A 394 28.65 26.54 -13.51
CA ARG A 394 29.78 25.60 -13.57
C ARG A 394 29.52 24.41 -14.51
N ARG A 395 28.27 23.98 -14.64
CA ARG A 395 27.89 22.89 -15.54
C ARG A 395 27.96 23.35 -17.01
N LEU A 396 27.50 24.56 -17.30
CA LEU A 396 27.55 25.15 -18.64
C LEU A 396 29.02 25.49 -19.07
N GLU A 397 29.82 26.01 -18.13
CA GLU A 397 31.24 26.26 -18.35
C GLU A 397 32.01 24.98 -18.71
N ARG A 398 31.70 23.84 -18.03
CA ARG A 398 32.28 22.52 -18.37
C ARG A 398 31.88 22.01 -19.76
N LEU A 399 30.80 22.50 -20.34
CA LEU A 399 30.38 22.22 -21.72
C LEU A 399 31.06 23.16 -22.73
N GLY A 400 32.03 24.01 -22.30
CA GLY A 400 32.77 24.94 -23.14
C GLY A 400 32.01 26.24 -23.42
N LEU A 401 30.96 26.56 -22.68
CA LEU A 401 30.18 27.79 -22.87
C LEU A 401 30.66 28.88 -21.91
N GLN A 402 30.85 30.09 -22.44
CA GLN A 402 31.11 31.29 -21.65
C GLN A 402 29.78 31.91 -21.23
N ILE A 403 29.57 32.05 -19.91
CA ILE A 403 28.27 32.46 -19.35
C ILE A 403 28.33 33.90 -18.83
N THR A 404 27.48 34.75 -19.36
CA THR A 404 27.28 36.13 -18.88
C THR A 404 25.91 36.22 -18.22
N ILE A 405 25.88 36.56 -16.93
CA ILE A 405 24.61 36.69 -16.18
C ILE A 405 24.14 38.13 -16.29
N ARG A 406 22.92 38.31 -16.80
CA ARG A 406 22.22 39.60 -16.77
C ARG A 406 20.97 39.45 -15.87
N PRO A 407 20.73 40.35 -14.92
CA PRO A 407 19.47 40.34 -14.16
C PRO A 407 18.30 40.49 -15.14
N GLN A 408 17.34 39.60 -15.06
CA GLN A 408 16.10 39.78 -15.80
C GLN A 408 15.30 40.87 -15.11
N LEU A 409 15.05 41.98 -15.76
CA LEU A 409 14.10 42.99 -15.29
C LEU A 409 12.78 42.29 -15.08
N ALA A 410 12.15 42.49 -13.89
CA ALA A 410 10.89 41.86 -13.53
C ALA A 410 9.89 42.05 -14.69
N HIS A 411 9.62 40.94 -15.41
CA HIS A 411 8.55 40.97 -16.39
C HIS A 411 7.26 41.22 -15.64
N ALA A 412 6.53 42.28 -16.03
CA ALA A 412 5.13 42.42 -15.75
C ALA A 412 4.45 41.06 -16.09
N GLU A 413 3.58 40.57 -15.23
CA GLU A 413 2.83 39.32 -15.44
C GLU A 413 2.33 39.28 -16.90
N PRO A 414 2.64 38.20 -17.65
CA PRO A 414 2.09 38.08 -18.98
C PRO A 414 0.54 38.11 -18.85
N PRO A 415 -0.15 38.85 -19.71
CA PRO A 415 -1.61 38.89 -19.67
C PRO A 415 -2.12 37.45 -19.75
N LEU A 416 -3.07 37.10 -18.88
CA LEU A 416 -3.73 35.81 -18.81
C LEU A 416 -4.11 35.35 -20.22
N THR A 417 -3.23 34.59 -20.86
CA THR A 417 -3.49 34.01 -22.18
C THR A 417 -4.64 33.04 -22.00
N LYS A 418 -5.73 33.32 -22.71
CA LYS A 418 -6.93 32.47 -22.77
C LYS A 418 -6.48 31.00 -22.95
N ARG A 419 -6.89 30.15 -22.03
CA ARG A 419 -6.66 28.72 -22.11
C ARG A 419 -7.02 28.23 -23.51
N PRO A 420 -6.18 27.39 -24.17
CA PRO A 420 -6.59 26.78 -25.43
C PRO A 420 -7.89 26.00 -25.16
N ARG A 421 -8.92 26.25 -25.99
CA ARG A 421 -10.19 25.54 -25.93
C ARG A 421 -9.90 24.04 -26.03
N GLY A 422 -10.01 23.32 -24.90
CA GLY A 422 -9.96 21.87 -24.90
C GLY A 422 -11.02 21.32 -25.84
N ARG A 423 -10.73 20.18 -26.51
CA ARG A 423 -11.72 19.46 -27.33
C ARG A 423 -13.01 19.32 -26.50
N PRO A 424 -14.19 19.57 -27.12
CA PRO A 424 -15.44 19.43 -26.39
C PRO A 424 -15.59 18.02 -25.85
N CYS A 425 -16.01 17.91 -24.60
CA CYS A 425 -16.24 16.65 -23.92
C CYS A 425 -17.41 15.93 -24.64
N LYS A 426 -17.19 14.69 -25.06
CA LYS A 426 -18.20 13.81 -25.69
C LYS A 426 -19.32 13.37 -24.72
N CYS A 427 -19.38 13.91 -23.52
CA CYS A 427 -20.41 13.57 -22.52
C CYS A 427 -21.81 14.05 -22.93
N SER A 428 -21.91 15.09 -23.76
CA SER A 428 -23.19 15.62 -24.25
C SER A 428 -23.91 14.71 -25.24
N GLU A 429 -23.18 13.82 -25.93
CA GLU A 429 -23.75 12.86 -26.89
C GLU A 429 -24.34 11.60 -26.23
N ARG A 430 -24.15 11.41 -24.92
CA ARG A 430 -24.58 10.21 -24.18
C ARG A 430 -25.54 10.48 -23.02
N GLY A 431 -26.11 11.69 -22.90
CA GLY A 431 -27.09 12.00 -21.85
C GLY A 431 -26.57 11.92 -20.40
N ILE A 432 -25.24 11.91 -20.19
CA ILE A 432 -24.62 11.80 -18.87
C ILE A 432 -24.17 13.18 -18.43
N ALA A 433 -24.59 13.63 -17.23
CA ALA A 433 -24.20 14.92 -16.66
C ALA A 433 -22.66 15.04 -16.56
N CYS A 434 -22.10 16.02 -17.24
CA CYS A 434 -20.66 16.25 -17.32
C CYS A 434 -20.09 16.74 -15.97
N LYS A 435 -19.37 15.90 -15.25
CA LYS A 435 -18.70 16.22 -13.96
C LYS A 435 -17.56 17.26 -14.09
N HIS A 436 -17.21 17.72 -15.28
CA HIS A 436 -16.12 18.67 -15.53
C HIS A 436 -16.56 20.14 -15.61
N ARG A 437 -17.80 20.48 -15.27
CA ARG A 437 -18.34 21.84 -15.30
C ARG A 437 -18.47 22.51 -13.93
N ARG A 438 -17.65 22.14 -12.96
CA ARG A 438 -17.47 22.95 -11.73
C ARG A 438 -15.99 23.00 -11.39
N LEU A 439 -15.35 24.01 -11.83
CA LEU A 439 -14.36 24.90 -11.20
C LEU A 439 -13.87 25.88 -12.28
#